data_5c786333b8d129ce2b99414c6c3e4b87
#
_entry.id   5c786333b8d129ce2b99414c6c3e4b87
#
_cell.length_a   1.000
_cell.length_b   1.000
_cell.length_c   1.000
_cell.angle_alpha   90.00
_cell.angle_beta   90.00
_cell.angle_gamma   90.00
#
_symmetry.space_group_name_H-M   'P 1'
#
loop_
_entity.id
_entity.type
_entity.pdbx_description
1 polymer ?
#
loop_
_entity_poly.entity_id
_entity_poly.type
_entity_poly.pdbx_seq_one_letter_code
_entity_poly.pdbx_strand_id
1 'polypeptide(L)' 'MKITGWKLVITWEDDETEDVVDVPDWVANRVDEFLNELEEEYDDS' A
#
# COMPACT_ATOMS: atom_id res chain seq x y z
N MET A 1 -4.72 4.37 -15.46
CA MET A 1 -3.88 5.06 -14.48
C MET A 1 -3.01 4.05 -13.74
N LYS A 2 -1.73 4.33 -13.63
CA LYS A 2 -0.79 3.39 -12.98
C LYS A 2 -0.32 3.88 -11.63
N ILE A 3 -0.17 2.95 -10.71
CA ILE A 3 0.36 3.25 -9.38
C ILE A 3 1.89 3.18 -9.48
N THR A 4 2.54 4.27 -9.11
CA THR A 4 4.00 4.35 -9.21
C THR A 4 4.72 4.09 -7.89
N GLY A 5 3.98 3.98 -6.80
CA GLY A 5 4.55 3.69 -5.50
C GLY A 5 3.50 3.73 -4.41
N TRP A 6 3.89 3.31 -3.22
CA TRP A 6 3.00 3.32 -2.06
C TRP A 6 3.84 3.37 -0.79
N LYS A 7 3.19 3.73 0.29
CA LYS A 7 3.85 3.69 1.60
C LYS A 7 2.85 3.24 2.65
N LEU A 8 3.35 2.67 3.73
CA LEU A 8 2.54 2.20 4.83
C LEU A 8 2.64 3.20 5.98
N VAL A 9 1.49 3.72 6.41
CA VAL A 9 1.42 4.65 7.53
C VAL A 9 0.56 3.99 8.61
N ILE A 10 1.08 3.93 9.82
CA ILE A 10 0.33 3.37 10.94
C ILE A 10 -0.01 4.47 11.93
N THR A 11 -1.13 4.28 12.61
CA THR A 11 -1.58 5.19 13.67
C THR A 11 -1.61 4.44 14.99
N TRP A 12 -0.87 4.92 15.96
CA TRP A 12 -0.83 4.31 17.29
C TRP A 12 -2.01 4.79 18.12
N GLU A 13 -2.27 4.14 19.25
CA GLU A 13 -3.45 4.49 20.07
C GLU A 13 -3.35 5.86 20.73
N ASP A 14 -2.18 6.47 20.75
CA ASP A 14 -2.01 7.86 21.24
C ASP A 14 -2.15 8.90 20.13
N ASP A 15 -2.69 8.49 18.97
CA ASP A 15 -2.90 9.30 17.77
C ASP A 15 -1.61 9.70 17.04
N GLU A 16 -0.49 9.14 17.43
CA GLU A 16 0.75 9.36 16.72
C GLU A 16 0.81 8.50 15.45
N THR A 17 1.37 9.04 14.38
CA THR A 17 1.52 8.31 13.12
C THR A 17 2.98 8.08 12.81
N GLU A 18 3.24 7.02 12.06
CA GLU A 18 4.61 6.67 11.70
C GLU A 18 4.63 6.02 10.33
N ASP A 19 5.62 6.40 9.50
CA ASP A 19 5.84 5.81 8.20
C ASP A 19 6.69 4.56 8.37
N VAL A 20 6.19 3.40 7.90
CA VAL A 20 6.94 2.16 7.99
C VAL A 20 7.76 1.99 6.72
N VAL A 21 9.08 2.15 6.85
CA VAL A 21 9.99 2.07 5.70
C VAL A 21 10.52 0.66 5.47
N ASP A 22 10.59 -0.15 6.53
CA ASP A 22 11.11 -1.52 6.44
C ASP A 22 9.96 -2.53 6.39
N VAL A 23 9.28 -2.58 5.26
CA VAL A 23 8.17 -3.51 5.06
C VAL A 23 8.74 -4.87 4.65
N PRO A 24 8.38 -5.97 5.33
CA PRO A 24 8.83 -7.31 4.93
C PRO A 24 8.38 -7.65 3.50
N ASP A 25 9.17 -8.47 2.82
CA ASP A 25 8.89 -8.85 1.43
C ASP A 25 7.49 -9.44 1.25
N TRP A 26 7.04 -10.27 2.18
CA TRP A 26 5.74 -10.92 2.06
C TRP A 26 4.60 -9.89 2.16
N VAL A 27 4.78 -8.84 2.95
CA VAL A 27 3.80 -7.77 3.05
C VAL A 27 3.80 -6.96 1.76
N ALA A 28 4.99 -6.62 1.26
CA ALA A 28 5.12 -5.87 0.01
C ALA A 28 4.46 -6.63 -1.15
N ASN A 29 4.66 -7.94 -1.21
CA ASN A 29 4.04 -8.76 -2.25
C ASN A 29 2.52 -8.73 -2.18
N ARG A 30 1.97 -8.76 -0.98
CA ARG A 30 0.51 -8.70 -0.79
C ARG A 30 -0.06 -7.34 -1.21
N VAL A 31 0.66 -6.27 -0.85
CA VAL A 31 0.24 -4.94 -1.25
C VAL A 31 0.30 -4.79 -2.77
N ASP A 32 1.37 -5.27 -3.39
CA ASP A 32 1.50 -5.21 -4.85
C ASP A 32 0.35 -5.95 -5.55
N GLU A 33 -0.02 -7.12 -5.05
CA GLU A 33 -1.16 -7.87 -5.59
C GLU A 33 -2.45 -7.07 -5.49
N PHE A 34 -2.69 -6.47 -4.35
CA PHE A 34 -3.87 -5.64 -4.13
C PHE A 34 -3.87 -4.43 -5.06
N LEU A 35 -2.74 -3.77 -5.20
CA LEU A 35 -2.64 -2.58 -6.05
C LEU A 35 -2.83 -2.92 -7.52
N ASN A 36 -2.38 -4.09 -7.96
CA ASN A 36 -2.64 -4.55 -9.32
C ASN A 36 -4.13 -4.71 -9.58
N GLU A 37 -4.85 -5.28 -8.64
CA GLU A 37 -6.31 -5.41 -8.74
C GLU A 37 -6.98 -4.05 -8.76
N LEU A 38 -6.49 -3.12 -7.96
CA LEU A 38 -7.04 -1.77 -7.90
C LEU A 38 -6.84 -1.04 -9.22
N GLU A 39 -5.67 -1.19 -9.83
CA GLU A 39 -5.39 -0.60 -11.14
C GLU A 39 -6.37 -1.13 -12.20
N GLU A 40 -6.61 -2.43 -12.18
CA GLU A 40 -7.55 -3.05 -13.12
C GLU A 40 -8.95 -2.49 -12.97
N GLU A 41 -9.40 -2.27 -11.76
CA GLU A 41 -10.72 -1.69 -11.50
C GLU A 41 -10.85 -0.30 -12.09
N TYR A 42 -9.82 0.51 -11.95
CA TYR A 42 -9.85 1.88 -12.46
C TYR A 42 -9.70 1.94 -13.97
N ASP A 43 -8.95 1.00 -14.54
CA ASP A 43 -8.76 0.95 -15.99
C ASP A 43 -10.00 0.46 -16.72
N ASP A 44 -10.84 -0.28 -16.05
CA ASP A 44 -12.03 -0.91 -16.62
C ASP A 44 -13.25 0.00 -16.64
N SER A 45 -13.13 1.19 -16.14
CA SER A 45 -14.27 2.11 -16.03
C SER A 45 -14.38 3.06 -17.21
#